data_4df1664f2286e05bdd8cfffcf4521485
#
_entry.id   4df1664f2286e05bdd8cfffcf4521485
#
_cell.length_a   1.000
_cell.length_b   1.000
_cell.length_c   1.000
_cell.angle_alpha   90.00
_cell.angle_beta   90.00
_cell.angle_gamma   90.00
#
_symmetry.space_group_name_H-M   'P 1'
#
loop_
_entity.id
_entity.type
_entity.pdbx_description
1 polymer ?
#
loop_
_entity_poly.entity_id
_entity_poly.type
_entity_poly.pdbx_seq_one_letter_code
_entity_poly.pdbx_strand_id
1 'polypeptide(L)'
;LGSGFLMVVLAMLIGVSIGTFAGMLRGVRSSIVNHLLDALMAIPTLLIAIIIVAILGTGLVNSMWAITLALIPQFVHRTRTFVRAEMKKEYIMASKLDGANRWQLFVHSILPNMTEMLVVQGTVALSIAVIDVSALGFLNLGAQSPLAELGAILGDGLDVAYLAPWNVALPGIAIFLLVLSINIVGDGLRSALRKRVSH
;
A
#
# COMPACT_ATOMS: atom_id res chain seq x y z
N LEU A 1 6.51 5.98 11.67
CA LEU A 1 6.43 4.54 11.39
C LEU A 1 5.08 3.95 11.79
N GLY A 2 4.61 4.18 13.02
CA GLY A 2 3.33 3.63 13.49
C GLY A 2 2.14 4.07 12.64
N SER A 3 2.06 5.33 12.28
CA SER A 3 1.03 5.87 11.38
C SER A 3 1.08 5.22 9.98
N GLY A 4 2.28 5.10 9.39
CA GLY A 4 2.48 4.45 8.10
C GLY A 4 2.04 2.98 8.11
N PHE A 5 2.40 2.25 9.16
CA PHE A 5 1.98 0.86 9.31
C PHE A 5 0.45 0.72 9.42
N LEU A 6 -0.20 1.59 10.22
CA LEU A 6 -1.66 1.60 10.35
C LEU A 6 -2.36 1.86 9.01
N MET A 7 -1.88 2.87 8.25
CA MET A 7 -2.42 3.18 6.92
C MET A 7 -2.34 1.99 5.98
N VAL A 8 -1.19 1.31 5.93
CA VAL A 8 -0.97 0.16 5.05
C VAL A 8 -1.83 -1.02 5.46
N VAL A 9 -1.96 -1.31 6.76
CA VAL A 9 -2.82 -2.40 7.27
C VAL A 9 -4.27 -2.15 6.90
N LEU A 10 -4.78 -0.93 7.10
CA LEU A 10 -6.16 -0.58 6.73
C LEU A 10 -6.38 -0.68 5.21
N ALA A 11 -5.46 -0.12 4.41
CA ALA A 11 -5.54 -0.21 2.95
C ALA A 11 -5.47 -1.67 2.46
N MET A 12 -4.61 -2.49 3.08
CA MET A 12 -4.48 -3.92 2.79
C MET A 12 -5.77 -4.67 3.11
N LEU A 13 -6.34 -4.50 4.31
CA LEU A 13 -7.58 -5.17 4.70
C LEU A 13 -8.74 -4.86 3.74
N ILE A 14 -8.92 -3.59 3.41
CA ILE A 14 -9.97 -3.16 2.47
C ILE A 14 -9.65 -3.67 1.05
N GLY A 15 -8.42 -3.44 0.59
CA GLY A 15 -8.01 -3.78 -0.77
C GLY A 15 -7.98 -5.28 -1.05
N VAL A 16 -7.54 -6.10 -0.07
CA VAL A 16 -7.57 -7.57 -0.19
C VAL A 16 -9.01 -8.09 -0.23
N SER A 17 -9.88 -7.55 0.62
CA SER A 17 -11.30 -7.94 0.61
C SER A 17 -11.95 -7.66 -0.75
N ILE A 18 -11.85 -6.41 -1.22
CA ILE A 18 -12.43 -6.01 -2.52
C ILE A 18 -11.76 -6.78 -3.67
N GLY A 19 -10.42 -6.89 -3.66
CA GLY A 19 -9.63 -7.57 -4.69
C GLY A 19 -9.95 -9.04 -4.81
N THR A 20 -10.20 -9.72 -3.70
CA THR A 20 -10.62 -11.13 -3.67
C THR A 20 -11.97 -11.31 -4.36
N PHE A 21 -12.97 -10.51 -3.98
CA PHE A 21 -14.28 -10.55 -4.64
C PHE A 21 -14.16 -10.23 -6.14
N ALA A 22 -13.42 -9.19 -6.48
CA ALA A 22 -13.19 -8.78 -7.88
C ALA A 22 -12.43 -9.85 -8.69
N GLY A 23 -11.49 -10.56 -8.07
CA GLY A 23 -10.72 -11.66 -8.69
C GLY A 23 -11.56 -12.89 -9.01
N MET A 24 -12.61 -13.13 -8.22
CA MET A 24 -13.55 -14.25 -8.45
C MET A 24 -14.65 -13.92 -9.48
N LEU A 25 -14.76 -12.67 -9.92
CA LEU A 25 -15.71 -12.27 -10.98
C LEU A 25 -15.26 -12.80 -12.35
N ARG A 26 -16.25 -13.08 -13.22
CA ARG A 26 -16.04 -13.55 -14.59
C ARG A 26 -16.80 -12.71 -15.61
N GLY A 27 -16.39 -12.81 -16.87
CA GLY A 27 -17.07 -12.14 -17.99
C GLY A 27 -16.96 -10.63 -17.97
N VAL A 28 -17.97 -9.93 -18.49
CA VAL A 28 -18.00 -8.48 -18.68
C VAL A 28 -17.79 -7.70 -17.37
N ARG A 29 -18.37 -8.14 -16.26
CA ARG A 29 -18.20 -7.50 -14.94
C ARG A 29 -16.73 -7.44 -14.52
N SER A 30 -15.97 -8.51 -14.80
CA SER A 30 -14.54 -8.54 -14.52
C SER A 30 -13.75 -7.54 -15.39
N SER A 31 -14.18 -7.33 -16.65
CA SER A 31 -13.55 -6.36 -17.56
C SER A 31 -13.79 -4.93 -17.09
N ILE A 32 -15.00 -4.57 -16.73
CA ILE A 32 -15.34 -3.23 -16.22
C ILE A 32 -14.50 -2.89 -14.99
N VAL A 33 -14.43 -3.81 -14.02
CA VAL A 33 -13.62 -3.61 -12.80
C VAL A 33 -12.14 -3.41 -13.15
N ASN A 34 -11.63 -4.13 -14.16
CA ASN A 34 -10.23 -3.96 -14.60
C ASN A 34 -9.98 -2.56 -15.13
N HIS A 35 -10.80 -2.11 -16.09
CA HIS A 35 -10.62 -0.78 -16.68
C HIS A 35 -10.75 0.34 -15.64
N LEU A 36 -11.64 0.20 -14.66
CA LEU A 36 -11.77 1.16 -13.57
C LEU A 36 -10.52 1.19 -12.69
N LEU A 37 -9.98 0.03 -12.32
CA LEU A 37 -8.74 -0.06 -11.54
C LEU A 37 -7.54 0.48 -12.33
N ASP A 38 -7.43 0.16 -13.61
CA ASP A 38 -6.35 0.65 -14.47
C ASP A 38 -6.40 2.19 -14.59
N ALA A 39 -7.60 2.77 -14.71
CA ALA A 39 -7.77 4.22 -14.71
C ALA A 39 -7.37 4.87 -13.37
N LEU A 40 -7.74 4.27 -12.24
CA LEU A 40 -7.34 4.78 -10.91
C LEU A 40 -5.83 4.67 -10.70
N MET A 41 -5.21 3.60 -11.17
CA MET A 41 -3.76 3.39 -11.03
C MET A 41 -2.92 4.24 -12.00
N ALA A 42 -3.53 4.82 -13.04
CA ALA A 42 -2.85 5.78 -13.91
C ALA A 42 -2.53 7.11 -13.19
N ILE A 43 -3.23 7.41 -12.08
CA ILE A 43 -3.00 8.60 -11.27
C ILE A 43 -1.99 8.26 -10.17
N PRO A 44 -0.88 9.04 -10.01
CA PRO A 44 0.07 8.85 -8.91
C PRO A 44 -0.62 8.94 -7.55
N THR A 45 -0.25 8.06 -6.60
CA THR A 45 -0.85 8.01 -5.25
C THR A 45 -0.79 9.35 -4.53
N LEU A 46 0.34 10.03 -4.61
CA LEU A 46 0.52 11.35 -4.01
C LEU A 46 -0.50 12.38 -4.54
N LEU A 47 -0.79 12.38 -5.85
CA LEU A 47 -1.79 13.30 -6.42
C LEU A 47 -3.19 12.99 -5.90
N ILE A 48 -3.56 11.71 -5.79
CA ILE A 48 -4.84 11.31 -5.19
C ILE A 48 -4.90 11.80 -3.73
N ALA A 49 -3.83 11.61 -2.98
CA ALA A 49 -3.75 12.03 -1.58
C ALA A 49 -3.88 13.56 -1.44
N ILE A 50 -3.21 14.35 -2.29
CA ILE A 50 -3.33 15.82 -2.32
C ILE A 50 -4.77 16.24 -2.58
N ILE A 51 -5.44 15.65 -3.58
CA ILE A 51 -6.85 15.97 -3.90
C ILE A 51 -7.75 15.67 -2.71
N ILE A 52 -7.57 14.53 -2.05
CA ILE A 52 -8.37 14.15 -0.88
C ILE A 52 -8.13 15.11 0.28
N VAL A 53 -6.87 15.47 0.57
CA VAL A 53 -6.54 16.45 1.61
C VAL A 53 -7.10 17.84 1.28
N ALA A 54 -7.11 18.24 0.03
CA ALA A 54 -7.72 19.51 -0.40
C ALA A 54 -9.23 19.56 -0.10
N ILE A 55 -9.91 18.41 -0.11
CA ILE A 55 -11.34 18.30 0.21
C ILE A 55 -11.58 18.18 1.72
N LEU A 56 -10.77 17.35 2.42
CA LEU A 56 -10.94 17.06 3.85
C LEU A 56 -10.34 18.14 4.76
N GLY A 57 -9.47 18.99 4.23
CA GLY A 57 -8.65 19.95 4.98
C GLY A 57 -7.29 19.37 5.37
N THR A 58 -6.36 20.27 5.76
CA THR A 58 -5.01 19.92 6.20
C THR A 58 -5.03 19.24 7.57
N GLY A 59 -4.01 18.47 7.88
CA GLY A 59 -3.82 17.84 9.18
C GLY A 59 -3.40 16.38 9.08
N LEU A 60 -2.71 15.90 10.13
CA LEU A 60 -2.14 14.55 10.15
C LEU A 60 -3.18 13.46 9.89
N VAL A 61 -4.33 13.52 10.56
CA VAL A 61 -5.37 12.50 10.46
C VAL A 61 -5.98 12.47 9.05
N ASN A 62 -6.25 13.64 8.48
CA ASN A 62 -6.78 13.75 7.12
C ASN A 62 -5.78 13.24 6.08
N SER A 63 -4.49 13.54 6.24
CA SER A 63 -3.42 13.03 5.40
C SER A 63 -3.28 11.51 5.51
N MET A 64 -3.42 10.94 6.71
CA MET A 64 -3.41 9.50 6.92
C MET A 64 -4.58 8.81 6.17
N TRP A 65 -5.79 9.36 6.26
CA TRP A 65 -6.94 8.83 5.51
C TRP A 65 -6.75 8.98 4.00
N ALA A 66 -6.24 10.12 3.56
CA ALA A 66 -5.99 10.37 2.13
C ALA A 66 -5.03 9.36 1.53
N ILE A 67 -3.90 9.09 2.20
CA ILE A 67 -2.91 8.10 1.77
C ILE A 67 -3.48 6.68 1.85
N THR A 68 -4.22 6.35 2.92
CA THR A 68 -4.89 5.06 3.05
C THR A 68 -5.80 4.80 1.85
N LEU A 69 -6.64 5.75 1.49
CA LEU A 69 -7.56 5.65 0.35
C LEU A 69 -6.82 5.56 -0.99
N ALA A 70 -5.73 6.32 -1.15
CA ALA A 70 -4.90 6.29 -2.36
C ALA A 70 -4.17 4.95 -2.56
N LEU A 71 -3.86 4.22 -1.48
CA LEU A 71 -3.20 2.91 -1.55
C LEU A 71 -4.16 1.76 -1.86
N ILE A 72 -5.47 1.90 -1.57
CA ILE A 72 -6.46 0.83 -1.76
C ILE A 72 -6.46 0.25 -3.20
N PRO A 73 -6.48 1.06 -4.29
CA PRO A 73 -6.52 0.52 -5.64
C PRO A 73 -5.35 -0.41 -5.96
N GLN A 74 -4.15 -0.13 -5.46
CA GLN A 74 -2.97 -0.98 -5.65
C GLN A 74 -3.16 -2.36 -5.00
N PHE A 75 -3.67 -2.42 -3.77
CA PHE A 75 -3.97 -3.69 -3.10
C PHE A 75 -5.10 -4.44 -3.81
N VAL A 76 -6.15 -3.75 -4.24
CA VAL A 76 -7.26 -4.36 -5.01
C VAL A 76 -6.72 -4.99 -6.30
N HIS A 77 -5.93 -4.25 -7.07
CA HIS A 77 -5.39 -4.72 -8.35
C HIS A 77 -4.47 -5.94 -8.18
N ARG A 78 -3.50 -5.87 -7.24
CA ARG A 78 -2.57 -6.97 -6.96
C ARG A 78 -3.30 -8.22 -6.47
N THR A 79 -4.20 -8.07 -5.50
CA THR A 79 -5.01 -9.18 -4.98
C THR A 79 -5.89 -9.80 -6.06
N ARG A 80 -6.59 -8.98 -6.83
CA ARG A 80 -7.44 -9.45 -7.93
C ARG A 80 -6.64 -10.25 -8.96
N THR A 81 -5.48 -9.74 -9.37
CA THR A 81 -4.61 -10.41 -10.34
C THR A 81 -4.13 -11.75 -9.80
N PHE A 82 -3.69 -11.79 -8.54
CA PHE A 82 -3.26 -13.01 -7.86
C PHE A 82 -4.39 -14.03 -7.78
N VAL A 83 -5.55 -13.64 -7.23
CA VAL A 83 -6.71 -14.53 -7.08
C VAL A 83 -7.16 -15.09 -8.43
N ARG A 84 -7.16 -14.26 -9.49
CA ARG A 84 -7.54 -14.69 -10.83
C ARG A 84 -6.56 -15.69 -11.41
N ALA A 85 -5.27 -15.56 -11.17
CA ALA A 85 -4.25 -16.51 -11.58
C ALA A 85 -4.40 -17.83 -10.80
N GLU A 86 -4.57 -17.72 -9.48
CA GLU A 86 -4.71 -18.86 -8.58
C GLU A 86 -5.94 -19.72 -8.92
N MET A 87 -7.07 -19.09 -9.24
CA MET A 87 -8.33 -19.74 -9.60
C MET A 87 -8.26 -20.59 -10.87
N LYS A 88 -7.17 -20.49 -11.66
CA LYS A 88 -6.94 -21.28 -12.88
C LYS A 88 -6.09 -22.53 -12.63
N LYS A 89 -5.49 -22.68 -11.45
CA LYS A 89 -4.61 -23.80 -11.13
C LYS A 89 -5.39 -25.11 -10.97
N GLU A 90 -4.75 -26.23 -11.27
CA GLU A 90 -5.37 -27.56 -11.30
C GLU A 90 -5.90 -27.99 -9.93
N TYR A 91 -5.17 -27.73 -8.85
CA TYR A 91 -5.62 -28.08 -7.51
C TYR A 91 -6.88 -27.33 -7.07
N ILE A 92 -7.09 -26.10 -7.57
CA ILE A 92 -8.34 -25.36 -7.36
C ILE A 92 -9.49 -26.02 -8.15
N MET A 93 -9.20 -26.52 -9.36
CA MET A 93 -10.20 -27.24 -10.13
C MET A 93 -10.59 -28.57 -9.46
N ALA A 94 -9.62 -29.31 -8.93
CA ALA A 94 -9.88 -30.53 -8.16
C ALA A 94 -10.76 -30.22 -6.93
N SER A 95 -10.39 -29.23 -6.12
CA SER A 95 -11.20 -28.82 -4.95
C SER A 95 -12.63 -28.42 -5.31
N LYS A 96 -12.86 -27.82 -6.48
CA LYS A 96 -14.22 -27.51 -6.97
C LYS A 96 -15.01 -28.76 -7.34
N LEU A 97 -14.36 -29.75 -7.94
CA LEU A 97 -14.98 -31.03 -8.26
C LEU A 97 -15.38 -31.78 -6.98
N ASP A 98 -14.59 -31.65 -5.90
CA ASP A 98 -14.89 -32.16 -4.56
C ASP A 98 -16.00 -31.39 -3.83
N GLY A 99 -16.60 -30.37 -4.48
CA GLY A 99 -17.72 -29.62 -3.94
C GLY A 99 -17.36 -28.40 -3.07
N ALA A 100 -16.09 -27.97 -3.05
CA ALA A 100 -15.68 -26.80 -2.27
C ALA A 100 -16.37 -25.51 -2.76
N ASN A 101 -16.99 -24.77 -1.83
CA ASN A 101 -17.61 -23.49 -2.11
C ASN A 101 -16.52 -22.37 -2.23
N ARG A 102 -16.92 -21.17 -2.69
CA ARG A 102 -15.99 -20.06 -2.92
C ARG A 102 -15.27 -19.61 -1.65
N TRP A 103 -15.92 -19.67 -0.50
CA TRP A 103 -15.31 -19.29 0.79
C TRP A 103 -14.28 -20.34 1.23
N GLN A 104 -14.59 -21.61 1.09
CA GLN A 104 -13.65 -22.67 1.40
C GLN A 104 -12.41 -22.59 0.50
N LEU A 105 -12.56 -22.35 -0.80
CA LEU A 105 -11.46 -22.13 -1.73
C LEU A 105 -10.61 -20.92 -1.32
N PHE A 106 -11.24 -19.82 -0.91
CA PHE A 106 -10.52 -18.64 -0.46
C PHE A 106 -9.68 -18.94 0.79
N VAL A 107 -10.31 -19.45 1.85
CA VAL A 107 -9.65 -19.62 3.14
C VAL A 107 -8.59 -20.71 3.13
N HIS A 108 -8.87 -21.86 2.49
CA HIS A 108 -7.98 -23.02 2.56
C HIS A 108 -6.96 -23.09 1.41
N SER A 109 -7.23 -22.45 0.29
CA SER A 109 -6.38 -22.59 -0.89
C SER A 109 -5.73 -21.24 -1.34
N ILE A 110 -6.49 -20.16 -1.39
CA ILE A 110 -6.00 -18.90 -1.93
C ILE A 110 -5.25 -18.09 -0.87
N LEU A 111 -5.85 -17.89 0.30
CA LEU A 111 -5.29 -17.06 1.37
C LEU A 111 -3.93 -17.52 1.86
N PRO A 112 -3.67 -18.82 2.10
CA PRO A 112 -2.34 -19.29 2.49
C PRO A 112 -1.26 -18.99 1.44
N ASN A 113 -1.60 -19.12 0.16
CA ASN A 113 -0.70 -18.87 -0.96
C ASN A 113 -0.49 -17.36 -1.25
N MET A 114 -1.35 -16.50 -0.70
CA MET A 114 -1.27 -15.04 -0.85
C MET A 114 -0.24 -14.38 0.08
N THR A 115 0.22 -15.05 1.11
CA THR A 115 1.04 -14.46 2.18
C THR A 115 2.32 -13.81 1.65
N GLU A 116 3.06 -14.48 0.76
CA GLU A 116 4.27 -13.91 0.14
C GLU A 116 3.94 -12.60 -0.61
N MET A 117 2.90 -12.63 -1.45
CA MET A 117 2.46 -11.45 -2.20
C MET A 117 2.04 -10.30 -1.29
N LEU A 118 1.32 -10.59 -0.19
CA LEU A 118 0.88 -9.57 0.77
C LEU A 118 2.05 -8.93 1.51
N VAL A 119 3.05 -9.71 1.90
CA VAL A 119 4.26 -9.19 2.55
C VAL A 119 5.02 -8.26 1.61
N VAL A 120 5.26 -8.70 0.37
CA VAL A 120 5.95 -7.86 -0.64
C VAL A 120 5.17 -6.58 -0.91
N GLN A 121 3.86 -6.70 -1.16
CA GLN A 121 3.03 -5.53 -1.44
C GLN A 121 2.92 -4.59 -0.23
N GLY A 122 2.82 -5.14 0.98
CA GLY A 122 2.79 -4.38 2.23
C GLY A 122 4.08 -3.60 2.47
N THR A 123 5.24 -4.19 2.18
CA THR A 123 6.54 -3.52 2.30
C THR A 123 6.66 -2.35 1.32
N VAL A 124 6.30 -2.57 0.05
CA VAL A 124 6.30 -1.51 -0.97
C VAL A 124 5.32 -0.40 -0.59
N ALA A 125 4.11 -0.75 -0.17
CA ALA A 125 3.11 0.22 0.25
C ALA A 125 3.56 1.01 1.49
N LEU A 126 4.28 0.39 2.43
CA LEU A 126 4.82 1.08 3.60
C LEU A 126 5.89 2.11 3.20
N SER A 127 6.76 1.76 2.26
CA SER A 127 7.74 2.70 1.70
C SER A 127 7.06 3.89 1.01
N ILE A 128 6.04 3.63 0.19
CA ILE A 128 5.24 4.67 -0.47
C ILE A 128 4.53 5.53 0.58
N ALA A 129 3.89 4.93 1.59
CA ALA A 129 3.20 5.68 2.65
C ALA A 129 4.13 6.62 3.41
N VAL A 130 5.37 6.20 3.72
CA VAL A 130 6.37 7.05 4.38
C VAL A 130 6.76 8.23 3.48
N ILE A 131 6.98 7.99 2.20
CA ILE A 131 7.32 9.05 1.23
C ILE A 131 6.15 10.01 1.07
N ASP A 132 4.93 9.51 0.87
CA ASP A 132 3.74 10.32 0.64
C ASP A 132 3.37 11.16 1.88
N VAL A 133 3.47 10.59 3.10
CA VAL A 133 3.31 11.36 4.36
C VAL A 133 4.34 12.49 4.42
N SER A 134 5.62 12.17 4.16
CA SER A 134 6.68 13.18 4.20
C SER A 134 6.49 14.25 3.13
N ALA A 135 6.02 13.88 1.93
CA ALA A 135 5.71 14.84 0.87
C ALA A 135 4.52 15.75 1.23
N LEU A 136 3.45 15.20 1.82
CA LEU A 136 2.33 16.01 2.31
C LEU A 136 2.75 16.94 3.45
N GLY A 137 3.60 16.47 4.38
CA GLY A 137 4.18 17.27 5.44
C GLY A 137 5.03 18.44 4.87
N PHE A 138 5.89 18.13 3.91
CA PHE A 138 6.70 19.12 3.19
C PHE A 138 5.86 20.22 2.51
N LEU A 139 4.69 19.84 1.97
CA LEU A 139 3.74 20.77 1.35
C LEU A 139 2.82 21.49 2.35
N ASN A 140 3.07 21.36 3.65
CA ASN A 140 2.21 21.90 4.72
C ASN A 140 0.75 21.39 4.67
N LEU A 141 0.53 20.23 4.07
CA LEU A 141 -0.77 19.55 4.01
C LEU A 141 -0.91 18.48 5.09
N GLY A 142 0.23 18.01 5.67
CA GLY A 142 0.33 16.97 6.68
C GLY A 142 0.12 17.46 8.12
N ALA A 143 0.99 17.00 9.02
CA ALA A 143 1.00 17.41 10.43
C ALA A 143 1.21 18.91 10.56
N GLN A 144 0.38 19.55 11.39
CA GLN A 144 0.50 20.96 11.74
C GLN A 144 1.20 21.10 13.09
N SER A 145 1.92 22.23 13.30
CA SER A 145 2.50 22.55 14.61
C SER A 145 1.45 22.38 15.74
N PRO A 146 1.79 21.77 16.89
CA PRO A 146 3.14 21.39 17.37
C PRO A 146 3.57 19.95 17.03
N LEU A 147 2.91 19.25 16.11
CA LEU A 147 3.23 17.86 15.77
C LEU A 147 4.51 17.83 14.92
N ALA A 148 5.55 17.15 15.41
CA ALA A 148 6.80 16.98 14.69
C ALA A 148 6.68 15.82 13.67
N GLU A 149 6.91 16.14 12.39
CA GLU A 149 6.97 15.20 11.27
C GLU A 149 8.20 15.54 10.41
N LEU A 150 8.90 14.50 9.93
CA LEU A 150 10.14 14.68 9.15
C LEU A 150 9.92 15.52 7.88
N GLY A 151 8.77 15.33 7.21
CA GLY A 151 8.41 16.11 6.02
C GLY A 151 8.16 17.59 6.34
N ALA A 152 7.44 17.89 7.42
CA ALA A 152 7.20 19.24 7.86
C ALA A 152 8.50 19.96 8.28
N ILE A 153 9.36 19.25 9.05
CA ILE A 153 10.69 19.76 9.44
C ILE A 153 11.54 20.09 8.21
N LEU A 154 11.46 19.24 7.17
CA LEU A 154 12.17 19.45 5.91
C LEU A 154 11.62 20.70 5.18
N GLY A 155 10.30 20.89 5.17
CA GLY A 155 9.65 22.06 4.59
C GLY A 155 10.06 23.34 5.30
N ASP A 156 9.96 23.39 6.63
CA ASP A 156 10.36 24.54 7.45
C ASP A 156 11.87 24.84 7.32
N GLY A 157 12.69 23.80 7.10
CA GLY A 157 14.11 23.92 6.89
C GLY A 157 14.50 24.65 5.60
N LEU A 158 13.61 24.72 4.60
CA LEU A 158 13.91 25.39 3.32
C LEU A 158 14.15 26.90 3.48
N ASP A 159 13.43 27.55 4.38
CA ASP A 159 13.55 29.01 4.59
C ASP A 159 14.95 29.40 5.08
N VAL A 160 15.64 28.47 5.73
CA VAL A 160 16.98 28.66 6.29
C VAL A 160 18.05 27.79 5.61
N ALA A 161 17.71 27.12 4.53
CA ALA A 161 18.59 26.13 3.86
C ALA A 161 19.93 26.74 3.41
N TYR A 162 19.95 28.02 3.04
CA TYR A 162 21.18 28.72 2.63
C TYR A 162 22.13 28.97 3.80
N LEU A 163 21.60 29.20 5.01
CA LEU A 163 22.38 29.43 6.22
C LEU A 163 22.71 28.14 6.97
N ALA A 164 21.79 27.20 6.95
CA ALA A 164 21.84 25.94 7.69
C ALA A 164 21.37 24.74 6.84
N PRO A 165 22.13 24.30 5.84
CA PRO A 165 21.70 23.25 4.90
C PRO A 165 21.41 21.90 5.57
N TRP A 166 21.97 21.65 6.75
CA TRP A 166 21.68 20.44 7.53
C TRP A 166 20.23 20.34 8.02
N ASN A 167 19.49 21.46 8.13
CA ASN A 167 18.07 21.45 8.49
C ASN A 167 17.19 20.78 7.44
N VAL A 168 17.64 20.74 6.18
CA VAL A 168 17.01 20.01 5.08
C VAL A 168 17.64 18.63 4.90
N ALA A 169 18.99 18.56 4.98
CA ALA A 169 19.72 17.32 4.72
C ALA A 169 19.43 16.23 5.76
N LEU A 170 19.39 16.56 7.05
CA LEU A 170 19.18 15.55 8.11
C LEU A 170 17.81 14.87 8.05
N PRO A 171 16.67 15.59 7.95
CA PRO A 171 15.37 14.94 7.77
C PRO A 171 15.29 14.12 6.47
N GLY A 172 15.87 14.63 5.38
CA GLY A 172 15.91 13.90 4.10
C GLY A 172 16.69 12.59 4.20
N ILE A 173 17.87 12.60 4.84
CA ILE A 173 18.66 11.39 5.12
C ILE A 173 17.88 10.43 6.03
N ALA A 174 17.18 10.96 7.05
CA ALA A 174 16.38 10.13 7.95
C ALA A 174 15.24 9.40 7.20
N ILE A 175 14.52 10.11 6.30
CA ILE A 175 13.48 9.52 5.45
C ILE A 175 14.09 8.45 4.53
N PHE A 176 15.23 8.75 3.88
CA PHE A 176 15.94 7.81 3.03
C PHE A 176 16.34 6.52 3.77
N LEU A 177 16.97 6.65 4.94
CA LEU A 177 17.40 5.50 5.75
C LEU A 177 16.21 4.68 6.25
N LEU A 178 15.10 5.34 6.59
CA LEU A 178 13.87 4.69 6.99
C LEU A 178 13.30 3.84 5.86
N VAL A 179 13.16 4.40 4.66
CA VAL A 179 12.66 3.68 3.48
C VAL A 179 13.60 2.55 3.08
N LEU A 180 14.90 2.79 3.11
CA LEU A 180 15.92 1.75 2.85
C LEU A 180 15.78 0.58 3.83
N SER A 181 15.65 0.87 5.12
CA SER A 181 15.49 -0.15 6.17
C SER A 181 14.21 -0.97 5.97
N ILE A 182 13.08 -0.33 5.63
CA ILE A 182 11.83 -1.01 5.33
C ILE A 182 12.02 -1.99 4.16
N ASN A 183 12.68 -1.57 3.08
CA ASN A 183 12.87 -2.42 1.91
C ASN A 183 13.81 -3.60 2.21
N ILE A 184 14.92 -3.39 2.95
CA ILE A 184 15.83 -4.47 3.35
C ILE A 184 15.10 -5.52 4.21
N VAL A 185 14.32 -5.07 5.19
CA VAL A 185 13.53 -5.97 6.05
C VAL A 185 12.48 -6.73 5.22
N GLY A 186 11.81 -6.03 4.29
CA GLY A 186 10.82 -6.65 3.40
C GLY A 186 11.40 -7.73 2.50
N ASP A 187 12.57 -7.49 1.90
CA ASP A 187 13.27 -8.48 1.08
C ASP A 187 13.74 -9.69 1.91
N GLY A 188 14.19 -9.45 3.13
CA GLY A 188 14.51 -10.52 4.09
C GLY A 188 13.30 -11.40 4.41
N LEU A 189 12.15 -10.77 4.71
CA LEU A 189 10.89 -11.46 4.99
C LEU A 189 10.41 -12.29 3.80
N ARG A 190 10.45 -11.70 2.60
CA ARG A 190 10.13 -12.39 1.35
C ARG A 190 11.00 -13.63 1.14
N SER A 191 12.30 -13.49 1.34
CA SER A 191 13.25 -14.60 1.18
C SER A 191 12.99 -15.74 2.17
N ALA A 192 12.66 -15.41 3.42
CA ALA A 192 12.31 -16.37 4.46
C ALA A 192 11.01 -17.14 4.14
N LEU A 193 9.97 -16.44 3.66
CA LEU A 193 8.70 -17.05 3.26
C LEU A 193 8.87 -18.00 2.07
N ARG A 194 9.66 -17.60 1.08
CA ARG A 194 9.90 -18.41 -0.13
C ARG A 194 10.60 -19.73 0.18
N LYS A 195 11.58 -19.73 1.11
CA LYS A 195 12.26 -20.97 1.56
C LYS A 195 11.29 -21.93 2.24
N ARG A 196 10.25 -21.44 2.91
CA ARG A 196 9.27 -22.25 3.63
C ARG A 196 8.28 -22.98 2.70
N VAL A 197 8.04 -22.45 1.53
CA VAL A 197 7.13 -23.04 0.52
C VAL A 197 7.84 -24.06 -0.37
N SER A 198 9.19 -24.07 -0.41
CA SER A 198 9.99 -25.00 -1.21
C SER A 198 10.34 -26.32 -0.49
N HIS A 199 9.89 -26.52 0.73
CA HIS A 199 9.95 -27.75 1.52
C HIS A 199 8.54 -28.30 1.76
#